data_42bb52934bf4f25cdef850d9285ed97f
#
_entry.id   42bb52934bf4f25cdef850d9285ed97f
#
_cell.length_a   1.000
_cell.length_b   1.000
_cell.length_c   1.000
_cell.angle_alpha   90.00
_cell.angle_beta   90.00
_cell.angle_gamma   90.00
#
_symmetry.space_group_name_H-M   'P 1'
#
loop_
_entity.id
_entity.type
_entity.pdbx_description
1 polymer ?
#
loop_
_entity_poly.entity_id
_entity_poly.type
_entity_poly.pdbx_seq_one_letter_code
_entity_poly.pdbx_strand_id
1 'polypeptide(L)'
;MASSTSVVLAALFANGAIAILKFVGYLLTGSPAMLSEVYHSVSDTGNQVFLLVGIKYGAQDASRRHPFGYGKAQFFYALLVSVMLFGIAGWESANHGLHAINNPEPVNTGSVTLPVVAAEIPNVWVNYAVLIGAIVFEAWAFAKAYKAIKIQMERNGWTSIREAFRKSSDITTLTALTEDTIAGAGAGIALAGVYASRVTENPIYDAVSAFIIGLLLMGFAILLAWENKRLILGESLPEDAETPLRDVVTNWEGVTNV
;
A
#
# COMPACT_ATOMS: atom_id res chain seq x y z
N MET A 1 25.60 3.06 -2.09
CA MET A 1 24.13 3.19 -1.99
C MET A 1 23.55 2.20 -2.98
N ALA A 2 22.69 1.26 -2.54
CA ALA A 2 21.93 0.45 -3.48
C ALA A 2 21.15 1.42 -4.38
N SER A 3 21.14 1.19 -5.69
CA SER A 3 20.35 2.03 -6.60
C SER A 3 18.86 1.92 -6.19
N SER A 4 18.09 2.98 -6.30
CA SER A 4 16.64 2.96 -6.02
C SER A 4 15.94 1.79 -6.73
N THR A 5 16.38 1.46 -7.93
CA THR A 5 15.91 0.32 -8.73
C THR A 5 16.12 -1.03 -8.02
N SER A 6 17.27 -1.26 -7.36
CA SER A 6 17.51 -2.54 -6.67
C SER A 6 16.65 -2.72 -5.44
N VAL A 7 16.29 -1.64 -4.75
CA VAL A 7 15.37 -1.66 -3.61
C VAL A 7 13.96 -1.99 -4.09
N VAL A 8 13.50 -1.36 -5.17
CA VAL A 8 12.16 -1.62 -5.75
C VAL A 8 12.06 -3.03 -6.32
N LEU A 9 13.12 -3.57 -6.94
CA LEU A 9 13.14 -4.96 -7.39
C LEU A 9 13.05 -5.94 -6.22
N ALA A 10 13.77 -5.70 -5.12
CA ALA A 10 13.67 -6.54 -3.93
C ALA A 10 12.25 -6.52 -3.35
N ALA A 11 11.61 -5.36 -3.27
CA ALA A 11 10.21 -5.22 -2.87
C ALA A 11 9.27 -5.96 -3.81
N LEU A 12 9.46 -5.86 -5.13
CA LEU A 12 8.66 -6.57 -6.14
C LEU A 12 8.69 -8.09 -5.92
N PHE A 13 9.87 -8.67 -5.70
CA PHE A 13 10.01 -10.12 -5.46
C PHE A 13 9.39 -10.52 -4.12
N ALA A 14 9.56 -9.72 -3.06
CA ALA A 14 8.98 -9.99 -1.75
C ALA A 14 7.44 -9.95 -1.79
N ASN A 15 6.86 -8.88 -2.34
CA ASN A 15 5.41 -8.71 -2.46
C ASN A 15 4.80 -9.76 -3.40
N GLY A 16 5.48 -10.09 -4.52
CA GLY A 16 5.04 -11.16 -5.42
C GLY A 16 5.01 -12.53 -4.74
N ALA A 17 6.01 -12.85 -3.91
CA ALA A 17 6.03 -14.10 -3.15
C ALA A 17 4.88 -14.15 -2.11
N ILE A 18 4.62 -13.05 -1.41
CA ILE A 18 3.50 -12.93 -0.46
C ILE A 18 2.16 -13.06 -1.19
N ALA A 19 2.00 -12.43 -2.36
CA ALA A 19 0.79 -12.56 -3.18
C ALA A 19 0.52 -14.02 -3.58
N ILE A 20 1.56 -14.75 -3.98
CA ILE A 20 1.45 -16.18 -4.31
C ILE A 20 1.03 -17.01 -3.07
N LEU A 21 1.65 -16.75 -1.91
CA LEU A 21 1.31 -17.47 -0.67
C LEU A 21 -0.14 -17.19 -0.25
N LYS A 22 -0.59 -15.95 -0.30
CA LYS A 22 -1.98 -15.57 -0.03
C LYS A 22 -2.95 -16.22 -1.03
N PHE A 23 -2.58 -16.26 -2.32
CA PHE A 23 -3.40 -16.92 -3.34
C PHE A 23 -3.53 -18.43 -3.11
N VAL A 24 -2.45 -19.10 -2.74
CA VAL A 24 -2.50 -20.52 -2.33
C VAL A 24 -3.39 -20.70 -1.11
N GLY A 25 -3.27 -19.82 -0.11
CA GLY A 25 -4.16 -19.81 1.06
C GLY A 25 -5.63 -19.70 0.66
N TYR A 26 -5.97 -18.79 -0.24
CA TYR A 26 -7.31 -18.65 -0.79
C TYR A 26 -7.80 -19.91 -1.49
N LEU A 27 -7.00 -20.48 -2.40
CA LEU A 27 -7.37 -21.70 -3.15
C LEU A 27 -7.66 -22.89 -2.23
N LEU A 28 -6.97 -22.99 -1.10
CA LEU A 28 -7.14 -24.07 -0.14
C LEU A 28 -8.36 -23.89 0.77
N THR A 29 -8.78 -22.64 1.00
CA THR A 29 -9.77 -22.34 2.03
C THR A 29 -11.07 -21.74 1.49
N GLY A 30 -11.02 -21.08 0.33
CA GLY A 30 -12.16 -20.35 -0.23
C GLY A 30 -12.55 -19.09 0.57
N SER A 31 -11.70 -18.63 1.51
CA SER A 31 -12.01 -17.49 2.38
C SER A 31 -12.14 -16.18 1.58
N PRO A 32 -13.30 -15.48 1.64
CA PRO A 32 -13.47 -14.18 1.01
C PRO A 32 -12.47 -13.13 1.50
N ALA A 33 -12.17 -13.09 2.80
CA ALA A 33 -11.18 -12.16 3.34
C ALA A 33 -9.77 -12.48 2.84
N MET A 34 -9.40 -13.76 2.68
CA MET A 34 -8.12 -14.13 2.09
C MET A 34 -8.04 -13.69 0.62
N LEU A 35 -9.12 -13.80 -0.15
CA LEU A 35 -9.14 -13.29 -1.53
C LEU A 35 -8.95 -11.76 -1.59
N SER A 36 -9.56 -11.02 -0.67
CA SER A 36 -9.34 -9.57 -0.55
C SER A 36 -7.87 -9.25 -0.27
N GLU A 37 -7.21 -10.02 0.57
CA GLU A 37 -5.78 -9.92 0.84
C GLU A 37 -4.92 -10.28 -0.39
N VAL A 38 -5.36 -11.21 -1.24
CA VAL A 38 -4.72 -11.49 -2.54
C VAL A 38 -4.81 -10.27 -3.46
N TYR A 39 -6.00 -9.68 -3.60
CA TYR A 39 -6.18 -8.49 -4.43
C TYR A 39 -5.29 -7.32 -3.96
N HIS A 40 -5.18 -7.14 -2.65
CA HIS A 40 -4.27 -6.15 -2.07
C HIS A 40 -2.82 -6.42 -2.47
N SER A 41 -2.29 -7.61 -2.21
CA SER A 41 -0.89 -7.96 -2.51
C SER A 41 -0.56 -7.99 -4.01
N VAL A 42 -1.52 -8.33 -4.88
CA VAL A 42 -1.37 -8.20 -6.34
C VAL A 42 -1.27 -6.73 -6.74
N SER A 43 -2.07 -5.86 -6.11
CA SER A 43 -2.00 -4.42 -6.37
C SER A 43 -0.68 -3.80 -5.90
N ASP A 44 -0.15 -4.22 -4.75
CA ASP A 44 1.16 -3.78 -4.25
C ASP A 44 2.29 -4.23 -5.19
N THR A 45 2.20 -5.47 -5.68
CA THR A 45 3.14 -5.98 -6.69
C THR A 45 3.05 -5.16 -7.99
N GLY A 46 1.83 -4.83 -8.43
CA GLY A 46 1.57 -3.94 -9.56
C GLY A 46 2.14 -2.54 -9.35
N ASN A 47 1.98 -1.98 -8.13
CA ASN A 47 2.57 -0.70 -7.74
C ASN A 47 4.10 -0.70 -7.95
N GLN A 48 4.80 -1.74 -7.51
CA GLN A 48 6.25 -1.85 -7.70
C GLN A 48 6.64 -1.86 -9.20
N VAL A 49 5.86 -2.54 -10.05
CA VAL A 49 6.09 -2.55 -11.51
C VAL A 49 5.92 -1.15 -12.09
N PHE A 50 4.82 -0.46 -11.78
CA PHE A 50 4.58 0.90 -12.27
C PHE A 50 5.60 1.91 -11.74
N LEU A 51 6.06 1.74 -10.50
CA LEU A 51 7.12 2.55 -9.93
C LEU A 51 8.43 2.38 -10.71
N LEU A 52 8.80 1.14 -11.07
CA LEU A 52 9.98 0.89 -11.92
C LEU A 52 9.84 1.55 -13.29
N VAL A 53 8.65 1.46 -13.92
CA VAL A 53 8.36 2.16 -15.18
C VAL A 53 8.50 3.67 -15.00
N GLY A 54 7.94 4.23 -13.93
CA GLY A 54 8.01 5.65 -13.61
C GLY A 54 9.43 6.15 -13.40
N ILE A 55 10.26 5.40 -12.66
CA ILE A 55 11.68 5.70 -12.45
C ILE A 55 12.43 5.69 -13.78
N LYS A 56 12.24 4.64 -14.59
CA LYS A 56 12.90 4.50 -15.90
C LYS A 56 12.50 5.62 -16.87
N TYR A 57 11.21 5.95 -16.92
CA TYR A 57 10.70 7.01 -17.78
C TYR A 57 11.11 8.39 -17.29
N GLY A 58 11.09 8.62 -15.97
CA GLY A 58 11.50 9.88 -15.35
C GLY A 58 13.00 10.18 -15.45
N ALA A 59 13.82 9.15 -15.68
CA ALA A 59 15.28 9.30 -15.84
C ALA A 59 15.71 9.74 -17.25
N GLN A 60 14.77 9.95 -18.19
CA GLN A 60 15.10 10.41 -19.53
C GLN A 60 15.55 11.88 -19.52
N ASP A 61 16.50 12.20 -20.38
CA ASP A 61 17.02 13.56 -20.54
C ASP A 61 15.93 14.53 -21.04
N ALA A 62 16.08 15.80 -20.67
CA ALA A 62 15.21 16.86 -21.15
C ALA A 62 15.22 16.94 -22.68
N SER A 63 14.09 17.24 -23.28
CA SER A 63 13.91 17.36 -24.71
C SER A 63 13.24 18.68 -25.10
N ARG A 64 13.23 19.04 -26.39
CA ARG A 64 12.50 20.25 -26.85
C ARG A 64 11.01 20.23 -26.49
N ARG A 65 10.41 19.02 -26.40
CA ARG A 65 8.99 18.86 -26.00
C ARG A 65 8.82 18.85 -24.47
N HIS A 66 9.85 18.46 -23.74
CA HIS A 66 9.85 18.36 -22.28
C HIS A 66 11.09 19.06 -21.72
N PRO A 67 11.14 20.41 -21.77
CA PRO A 67 12.33 21.17 -21.41
C PRO A 67 12.72 21.02 -19.94
N PHE A 68 11.78 20.68 -19.06
CA PHE A 68 12.02 20.37 -17.64
C PHE A 68 12.26 18.88 -17.35
N GLY A 69 12.43 18.04 -18.39
CA GLY A 69 12.60 16.60 -18.27
C GLY A 69 11.29 15.86 -17.98
N TYR A 70 11.44 14.61 -17.57
CA TYR A 70 10.32 13.66 -17.38
C TYR A 70 10.09 13.29 -15.90
N GLY A 71 10.66 14.03 -14.95
CA GLY A 71 10.62 13.71 -13.52
C GLY A 71 9.21 13.51 -12.93
N LYS A 72 8.19 14.21 -13.49
CA LYS A 72 6.79 14.04 -13.05
C LYS A 72 6.15 12.72 -13.48
N ALA A 73 6.79 11.93 -14.38
CA ALA A 73 6.25 10.66 -14.85
C ALA A 73 5.99 9.68 -13.69
N GLN A 74 6.85 9.65 -12.68
CA GLN A 74 6.67 8.79 -11.51
C GLN A 74 5.32 9.03 -10.81
N PHE A 75 4.89 10.27 -10.68
CA PHE A 75 3.60 10.62 -10.05
C PHE A 75 2.41 10.23 -10.93
N PHE A 76 2.56 10.33 -12.25
CA PHE A 76 1.54 9.85 -13.19
C PHE A 76 1.35 8.33 -13.09
N TYR A 77 2.43 7.56 -13.06
CA TYR A 77 2.34 6.11 -12.89
C TYR A 77 1.79 5.72 -11.51
N ALA A 78 2.15 6.42 -10.45
CA ALA A 78 1.56 6.23 -9.12
C ALA A 78 0.06 6.60 -9.08
N LEU A 79 -0.38 7.59 -9.85
CA LEU A 79 -1.81 7.88 -10.02
C LEU A 79 -2.54 6.73 -10.74
N LEU A 80 -1.93 6.14 -11.77
CA LEU A 80 -2.52 4.95 -12.44
C LEU A 80 -2.67 3.77 -11.48
N VAL A 81 -1.67 3.55 -10.62
CA VAL A 81 -1.74 2.52 -9.56
C VAL A 81 -2.92 2.78 -8.63
N SER A 82 -3.11 4.01 -8.19
CA SER A 82 -4.23 4.32 -7.29
C SER A 82 -5.59 4.06 -7.95
N VAL A 83 -5.73 4.32 -9.25
CA VAL A 83 -6.95 3.99 -10.01
C VAL A 83 -7.15 2.47 -10.09
N MET A 84 -6.08 1.71 -10.33
CA MET A 84 -6.13 0.24 -10.36
C MET A 84 -6.42 -0.35 -8.97
N LEU A 85 -5.81 0.19 -7.93
CA LEU A 85 -6.07 -0.21 -6.54
C LEU A 85 -7.54 0.01 -6.17
N PHE A 86 -8.12 1.16 -6.56
CA PHE A 86 -9.54 1.43 -6.36
C PHE A 86 -10.44 0.44 -7.11
N GLY A 87 -10.22 0.29 -8.44
CA GLY A 87 -11.09 -0.46 -9.31
C GLY A 87 -10.91 -1.98 -9.22
N ILE A 88 -9.68 -2.47 -9.05
CA ILE A 88 -9.40 -3.91 -9.01
C ILE A 88 -9.40 -4.39 -7.56
N ALA A 89 -8.49 -3.88 -6.72
CA ALA A 89 -8.39 -4.42 -5.37
C ALA A 89 -9.57 -4.02 -4.48
N GLY A 90 -9.88 -2.72 -4.42
CA GLY A 90 -10.93 -2.22 -3.54
C GLY A 90 -12.33 -2.64 -3.97
N TRP A 91 -12.68 -2.38 -5.22
CA TRP A 91 -14.00 -2.69 -5.75
C TRP A 91 -14.28 -4.19 -5.80
N GLU A 92 -13.34 -5.01 -6.33
CA GLU A 92 -13.54 -6.46 -6.40
C GLU A 92 -13.60 -7.09 -5.01
N SER A 93 -12.78 -6.65 -4.05
CA SER A 93 -12.88 -7.11 -2.66
C SER A 93 -14.21 -6.76 -2.04
N ALA A 94 -14.68 -5.52 -2.19
CA ALA A 94 -15.97 -5.09 -1.64
C ALA A 94 -17.14 -5.85 -2.31
N ASN A 95 -17.11 -5.98 -3.63
CA ASN A 95 -18.15 -6.68 -4.39
C ASN A 95 -18.17 -8.17 -4.03
N HIS A 96 -17.00 -8.82 -3.94
CA HIS A 96 -16.91 -10.22 -3.53
C HIS A 96 -17.39 -10.43 -2.10
N GLY A 97 -16.98 -9.56 -1.17
CA GLY A 97 -17.46 -9.56 0.21
C GLY A 97 -18.98 -9.40 0.30
N LEU A 98 -19.53 -8.43 -0.43
CA LEU A 98 -20.98 -8.22 -0.49
C LEU A 98 -21.73 -9.43 -1.08
N HIS A 99 -21.19 -10.03 -2.14
CA HIS A 99 -21.75 -11.26 -2.73
C HIS A 99 -21.74 -12.41 -1.71
N ALA A 100 -20.64 -12.60 -0.99
CA ALA A 100 -20.51 -13.64 0.02
C ALA A 100 -21.43 -13.41 1.25
N ILE A 101 -21.74 -12.14 1.60
CA ILE A 101 -22.72 -11.81 2.64
C ILE A 101 -24.14 -12.25 2.18
N ASN A 102 -24.48 -11.98 0.92
CA ASN A 102 -25.80 -12.31 0.39
C ASN A 102 -25.97 -13.78 0.02
N ASN A 103 -24.88 -14.47 -0.28
CA ASN A 103 -24.86 -15.89 -0.65
C ASN A 103 -23.80 -16.62 0.19
N PRO A 104 -24.02 -16.81 1.51
CA PRO A 104 -23.02 -17.39 2.40
C PRO A 104 -22.77 -18.87 2.05
N GLU A 105 -21.53 -19.20 1.74
CA GLU A 105 -21.09 -20.57 1.56
C GLU A 105 -20.65 -21.16 2.90
N PRO A 106 -20.86 -22.47 3.14
CA PRO A 106 -20.45 -23.12 4.39
C PRO A 106 -18.94 -22.93 4.64
N VAL A 107 -18.58 -22.77 5.92
CA VAL A 107 -17.18 -22.68 6.33
C VAL A 107 -16.42 -23.92 5.87
N ASN A 108 -15.36 -23.75 5.12
CA ASN A 108 -14.55 -24.86 4.63
C ASN A 108 -13.81 -25.53 5.81
N THR A 109 -14.22 -26.76 6.13
CA THR A 109 -13.61 -27.57 7.19
C THR A 109 -12.65 -28.65 6.66
N GLY A 110 -12.30 -28.57 5.38
CA GLY A 110 -11.39 -29.53 4.74
C GLY A 110 -9.98 -29.53 5.35
N SER A 111 -9.20 -30.53 4.97
CA SER A 111 -7.78 -30.63 5.30
C SER A 111 -6.92 -30.71 4.05
N VAL A 112 -5.68 -30.24 4.16
CA VAL A 112 -4.63 -30.34 3.13
C VAL A 112 -3.58 -31.33 3.62
N THR A 113 -3.22 -32.26 2.76
CA THR A 113 -2.06 -33.12 3.00
C THR A 113 -0.81 -32.41 2.51
N LEU A 114 0.08 -32.03 3.43
CA LEU A 114 1.36 -31.45 3.05
C LEU A 114 2.29 -32.57 2.55
N PRO A 115 2.76 -32.53 1.27
CA PRO A 115 3.56 -33.60 0.70
C PRO A 115 4.93 -33.79 1.39
N VAL A 116 5.40 -32.77 2.11
CA VAL A 116 6.71 -32.79 2.80
C VAL A 116 6.63 -33.50 4.17
N VAL A 117 5.49 -33.46 4.85
CA VAL A 117 5.37 -33.92 6.23
C VAL A 117 4.37 -35.11 6.34
N ALA A 118 3.70 -35.47 5.23
CA ALA A 118 2.63 -36.47 5.19
C ALA A 118 1.56 -36.32 6.29
N ALA A 119 1.34 -35.07 6.75
CA ALA A 119 0.37 -34.76 7.80
C ALA A 119 -0.84 -34.05 7.16
N GLU A 120 -2.05 -34.47 7.59
CA GLU A 120 -3.27 -33.74 7.28
C GLU A 120 -3.41 -32.56 8.22
N ILE A 121 -3.41 -31.34 7.65
CA ILE A 121 -3.59 -30.10 8.41
C ILE A 121 -4.92 -29.48 8.00
N PRO A 122 -5.79 -29.08 8.94
CA PRO A 122 -6.99 -28.33 8.62
C PRO A 122 -6.65 -27.06 7.83
N ASN A 123 -7.37 -26.80 6.74
CA ASN A 123 -7.11 -25.68 5.81
C ASN A 123 -7.02 -24.33 6.53
N VAL A 124 -7.77 -24.13 7.60
CA VAL A 124 -7.77 -22.88 8.39
C VAL A 124 -6.39 -22.55 8.98
N TRP A 125 -5.55 -23.55 9.30
CA TRP A 125 -4.21 -23.29 9.80
C TRP A 125 -3.30 -22.69 8.73
N VAL A 126 -3.56 -22.98 7.45
CA VAL A 126 -2.88 -22.34 6.33
C VAL A 126 -3.22 -20.84 6.29
N ASN A 127 -4.52 -20.49 6.42
CA ASN A 127 -4.93 -19.08 6.50
C ASN A 127 -4.25 -18.37 7.68
N TYR A 128 -4.27 -18.97 8.87
CA TYR A 128 -3.64 -18.39 10.04
C TYR A 128 -2.14 -18.18 9.83
N ALA A 129 -1.44 -19.19 9.32
CA ALA A 129 0.00 -19.08 9.07
C ALA A 129 0.32 -17.98 8.05
N VAL A 130 -0.44 -17.88 6.96
CA VAL A 130 -0.24 -16.87 5.90
C VAL A 130 -0.56 -15.48 6.42
N LEU A 131 -1.70 -15.30 7.11
CA LEU A 131 -2.12 -13.99 7.63
C LEU A 131 -1.24 -13.50 8.77
N ILE A 132 -0.85 -14.39 9.71
CA ILE A 132 0.10 -14.03 10.78
C ILE A 132 1.46 -13.68 10.17
N GLY A 133 1.94 -14.46 9.20
CA GLY A 133 3.17 -14.17 8.47
C GLY A 133 3.12 -12.81 7.78
N ALA A 134 2.01 -12.48 7.11
CA ALA A 134 1.77 -11.18 6.50
C ALA A 134 1.80 -10.05 7.56
N ILE A 135 1.07 -10.18 8.66
CA ILE A 135 1.05 -9.19 9.75
C ILE A 135 2.47 -8.94 10.31
N VAL A 136 3.24 -10.00 10.53
CA VAL A 136 4.63 -9.88 11.03
C VAL A 136 5.51 -9.14 10.02
N PHE A 137 5.35 -9.44 8.73
CA PHE A 137 6.09 -8.78 7.66
C PHE A 137 5.72 -7.28 7.56
N GLU A 138 4.43 -6.96 7.54
CA GLU A 138 3.93 -5.58 7.49
C GLU A 138 4.33 -4.79 8.75
N ALA A 139 4.28 -5.40 9.93
CA ALA A 139 4.72 -4.77 11.16
C ALA A 139 6.24 -4.45 11.13
N TRP A 140 7.04 -5.32 10.52
CA TRP A 140 8.46 -5.07 10.33
C TRP A 140 8.73 -3.94 9.32
N ALA A 141 8.01 -3.92 8.19
CA ALA A 141 8.07 -2.86 7.18
C ALA A 141 7.64 -1.51 7.79
N PHE A 142 6.49 -1.48 8.47
CA PHE A 142 6.01 -0.33 9.23
C PHE A 142 7.04 0.19 10.23
N ALA A 143 7.67 -0.69 11.02
CA ALA A 143 8.68 -0.29 11.99
C ALA A 143 9.89 0.39 11.34
N LYS A 144 10.29 -0.06 10.13
CA LYS A 144 11.36 0.59 9.35
C LYS A 144 10.95 1.97 8.83
N ALA A 145 9.76 2.08 8.23
CA ALA A 145 9.22 3.35 7.73
C ALA A 145 9.03 4.34 8.89
N TYR A 146 8.44 3.89 10.00
CA TYR A 146 8.25 4.69 11.20
C TYR A 146 9.58 5.21 11.78
N LYS A 147 10.63 4.36 11.84
CA LYS A 147 11.95 4.78 12.30
C LYS A 147 12.55 5.86 11.38
N ALA A 148 12.38 5.74 10.07
CA ALA A 148 12.85 6.74 9.12
C ALA A 148 12.15 8.10 9.32
N ILE A 149 10.82 8.09 9.48
CA ILE A 149 10.05 9.29 9.80
C ILE A 149 10.47 9.89 11.15
N LYS A 150 10.65 9.07 12.18
CA LYS A 150 11.10 9.54 13.51
C LYS A 150 12.42 10.27 13.44
N ILE A 151 13.40 9.76 12.69
CA ILE A 151 14.68 10.43 12.46
C ILE A 151 14.48 11.79 11.77
N GLN A 152 13.59 11.89 10.81
CA GLN A 152 13.26 13.17 10.16
C GLN A 152 12.59 14.14 11.13
N MET A 153 11.66 13.66 11.95
CA MET A 153 11.01 14.47 12.99
C MET A 153 12.01 15.05 13.97
N GLU A 154 12.94 14.22 14.46
CA GLU A 154 14.00 14.67 15.38
C GLU A 154 14.93 15.71 14.72
N ARG A 155 15.30 15.54 13.45
CA ARG A 155 16.17 16.48 12.72
C ARG A 155 15.51 17.83 12.48
N ASN A 156 14.19 17.85 12.22
CA ASN A 156 13.43 19.04 11.86
C ASN A 156 12.69 19.66 13.07
N GLY A 157 12.78 19.06 14.26
CA GLY A 157 12.08 19.54 15.46
C GLY A 157 10.55 19.35 15.40
N TRP A 158 10.06 18.41 14.58
CA TRP A 158 8.62 18.13 14.49
C TRP A 158 8.16 17.29 15.69
N THR A 159 7.01 17.66 16.24
CA THR A 159 6.52 17.06 17.49
C THR A 159 5.50 15.93 17.27
N SER A 160 4.95 15.80 16.06
CA SER A 160 3.93 14.80 15.74
C SER A 160 4.07 14.22 14.34
N ILE A 161 3.59 12.99 14.16
CA ILE A 161 3.47 12.34 12.84
C ILE A 161 2.60 13.19 11.90
N ARG A 162 1.52 13.81 12.41
CA ARG A 162 0.66 14.69 11.60
C ARG A 162 1.44 15.89 11.04
N GLU A 163 2.35 16.43 11.82
CA GLU A 163 3.24 17.51 11.38
C GLU A 163 4.22 17.02 10.31
N ALA A 164 4.78 15.80 10.49
CA ALA A 164 5.62 15.15 9.48
C ALA A 164 4.88 14.97 8.16
N PHE A 165 3.62 14.50 8.17
CA PHE A 165 2.78 14.38 6.97
C PHE A 165 2.55 15.71 6.24
N ARG A 166 2.51 16.82 6.96
CA ARG A 166 2.26 18.16 6.38
C ARG A 166 3.53 18.83 5.87
N LYS A 167 4.68 18.56 6.50
CA LYS A 167 5.92 19.32 6.27
C LYS A 167 7.04 18.51 5.63
N SER A 168 6.95 17.18 5.62
CA SER A 168 7.98 16.35 5.02
C SER A 168 7.93 16.43 3.49
N SER A 169 9.10 16.57 2.90
CA SER A 169 9.30 16.41 1.45
C SER A 169 9.55 14.94 1.03
N ASP A 170 9.71 14.05 2.01
CA ASP A 170 9.91 12.61 1.77
C ASP A 170 8.56 11.87 1.71
N ILE A 171 7.84 12.13 0.63
CA ILE A 171 6.53 11.54 0.36
C ILE A 171 6.64 10.02 0.24
N THR A 172 7.73 9.51 -0.30
CA THR A 172 7.93 8.06 -0.47
C THR A 172 7.88 7.32 0.85
N THR A 173 8.58 7.81 1.89
CA THR A 173 8.56 7.17 3.21
C THR A 173 7.20 7.30 3.90
N LEU A 174 6.50 8.43 3.71
CA LEU A 174 5.14 8.62 4.25
C LEU A 174 4.13 7.71 3.58
N THR A 175 4.20 7.56 2.25
CA THR A 175 3.34 6.64 1.49
C THR A 175 3.59 5.20 1.93
N ALA A 176 4.85 4.78 2.05
CA ALA A 176 5.19 3.44 2.53
C ALA A 176 4.65 3.19 3.95
N LEU A 177 4.79 4.15 4.88
CA LEU A 177 4.23 4.03 6.22
C LEU A 177 2.71 3.84 6.21
N THR A 178 2.00 4.56 5.32
CA THR A 178 0.55 4.45 5.18
C THR A 178 0.17 3.11 4.56
N GLU A 179 0.87 2.69 3.50
CA GLU A 179 0.68 1.43 2.81
C GLU A 179 0.84 0.24 3.77
N ASP A 180 1.95 0.17 4.51
CA ASP A 180 2.22 -0.89 5.50
C ASP A 180 1.18 -0.90 6.64
N THR A 181 0.68 0.28 7.05
CA THR A 181 -0.39 0.39 8.06
C THR A 181 -1.69 -0.20 7.53
N ILE A 182 -2.08 0.11 6.30
CA ILE A 182 -3.30 -0.38 5.65
C ILE A 182 -3.20 -1.89 5.41
N ALA A 183 -2.04 -2.37 4.92
CA ALA A 183 -1.79 -3.78 4.69
C ALA A 183 -1.87 -4.61 6.00
N GLY A 184 -1.22 -4.13 7.06
CA GLY A 184 -1.28 -4.77 8.37
C GLY A 184 -2.69 -4.75 8.97
N ALA A 185 -3.44 -3.66 8.80
CA ALA A 185 -4.84 -3.56 9.24
C ALA A 185 -5.73 -4.52 8.46
N GLY A 186 -5.57 -4.61 7.13
CA GLY A 186 -6.29 -5.55 6.25
C GLY A 186 -6.07 -7.00 6.70
N ALA A 187 -4.80 -7.40 6.83
CA ALA A 187 -4.45 -8.75 7.29
C ALA A 187 -4.99 -9.05 8.70
N GLY A 188 -5.01 -8.06 9.60
CA GLY A 188 -5.61 -8.18 10.93
C GLY A 188 -7.13 -8.39 10.88
N ILE A 189 -7.83 -7.62 10.02
CA ILE A 189 -9.28 -7.76 9.78
C ILE A 189 -9.57 -9.13 9.18
N ALA A 190 -8.78 -9.58 8.18
CA ALA A 190 -8.93 -10.90 7.58
C ALA A 190 -8.74 -12.01 8.62
N LEU A 191 -7.70 -11.92 9.44
CA LEU A 191 -7.44 -12.90 10.51
C LEU A 191 -8.59 -12.97 11.52
N ALA A 192 -9.10 -11.81 11.94
CA ALA A 192 -10.25 -11.73 12.85
C ALA A 192 -11.52 -12.34 12.23
N GLY A 193 -11.78 -12.07 10.95
CA GLY A 193 -12.93 -12.60 10.21
C GLY A 193 -12.88 -14.12 10.06
N VAL A 194 -11.74 -14.65 9.60
CA VAL A 194 -11.52 -16.10 9.48
C VAL A 194 -11.66 -16.80 10.84
N TYR A 195 -11.07 -16.21 11.90
CA TYR A 195 -11.17 -16.76 13.24
C TYR A 195 -12.62 -16.77 13.75
N ALA A 196 -13.32 -15.62 13.64
CA ALA A 196 -14.71 -15.50 14.08
C ALA A 196 -15.63 -16.43 13.29
N SER A 197 -15.46 -16.51 11.97
CA SER A 197 -16.19 -17.44 11.10
C SER A 197 -16.01 -18.90 11.55
N ARG A 198 -14.77 -19.27 11.91
CA ARG A 198 -14.47 -20.63 12.35
C ARG A 198 -15.04 -20.98 13.71
N VAL A 199 -14.95 -20.06 14.70
CA VAL A 199 -15.43 -20.31 16.06
C VAL A 199 -16.94 -20.30 16.15
N THR A 200 -17.60 -19.47 15.35
CA THR A 200 -19.08 -19.35 15.35
C THR A 200 -19.76 -20.25 14.33
N GLU A 201 -18.99 -20.93 13.49
CA GLU A 201 -19.47 -21.68 12.31
C GLU A 201 -20.34 -20.84 11.36
N ASN A 202 -20.13 -19.52 11.38
CA ASN A 202 -20.89 -18.57 10.58
C ASN A 202 -19.99 -17.86 9.56
N PRO A 203 -20.15 -18.14 8.24
CA PRO A 203 -19.30 -17.59 7.19
C PRO A 203 -19.46 -16.07 7.00
N ILE A 204 -20.50 -15.45 7.57
CA ILE A 204 -20.77 -14.02 7.43
C ILE A 204 -19.60 -13.18 7.98
N TYR A 205 -18.91 -13.62 9.02
CA TYR A 205 -17.80 -12.85 9.60
C TYR A 205 -16.62 -12.71 8.64
N ASP A 206 -16.30 -13.76 7.91
CA ASP A 206 -15.25 -13.72 6.87
C ASP A 206 -15.68 -12.83 5.68
N ALA A 207 -16.93 -12.96 5.24
CA ALA A 207 -17.50 -12.14 4.18
C ALA A 207 -17.57 -10.65 4.53
N VAL A 208 -17.96 -10.30 5.76
CA VAL A 208 -17.97 -8.91 6.26
C VAL A 208 -16.55 -8.36 6.33
N SER A 209 -15.57 -9.18 6.74
CA SER A 209 -14.17 -8.76 6.74
C SER A 209 -13.67 -8.45 5.34
N ALA A 210 -14.00 -9.26 4.34
CA ALA A 210 -13.69 -8.99 2.94
C ALA A 210 -14.28 -7.65 2.46
N PHE A 211 -15.54 -7.39 2.79
CA PHE A 211 -16.20 -6.13 2.45
C PHE A 211 -15.52 -4.92 3.10
N ILE A 212 -15.18 -5.01 4.39
CA ILE A 212 -14.48 -3.93 5.12
C ILE A 212 -13.10 -3.69 4.52
N ILE A 213 -12.34 -4.74 4.19
CA ILE A 213 -11.03 -4.64 3.54
C ILE A 213 -11.18 -3.92 2.19
N GLY A 214 -12.18 -4.27 1.39
CA GLY A 214 -12.45 -3.59 0.13
C GLY A 214 -12.70 -2.09 0.30
N LEU A 215 -13.53 -1.69 1.27
CA LEU A 215 -13.76 -0.27 1.60
C LEU A 215 -12.48 0.45 2.06
N LEU A 216 -11.68 -0.22 2.87
CA LEU A 216 -10.40 0.30 3.35
C LEU A 216 -9.42 0.54 2.20
N LEU A 217 -9.31 -0.41 1.25
CA LEU A 217 -8.50 -0.28 0.06
C LEU A 217 -8.98 0.83 -0.88
N MET A 218 -10.30 0.98 -1.07
CA MET A 218 -10.85 2.11 -1.85
C MET A 218 -10.53 3.46 -1.20
N GLY A 219 -10.67 3.56 0.12
CA GLY A 219 -10.29 4.76 0.86
C GLY A 219 -8.81 5.11 0.71
N PHE A 220 -7.93 4.12 0.83
CA PHE A 220 -6.49 4.29 0.61
C PHE A 220 -6.18 4.73 -0.83
N ALA A 221 -6.80 4.09 -1.81
CA ALA A 221 -6.64 4.44 -3.22
C ALA A 221 -7.01 5.90 -3.52
N ILE A 222 -8.10 6.40 -2.92
CA ILE A 222 -8.50 7.80 -3.04
C ILE A 222 -7.45 8.74 -2.44
N LEU A 223 -6.92 8.42 -1.25
CA LEU A 223 -5.86 9.21 -0.61
C LEU A 223 -4.60 9.24 -1.49
N LEU A 224 -4.18 8.08 -2.02
CA LEU A 224 -3.02 7.96 -2.89
C LEU A 224 -3.22 8.72 -4.21
N ALA A 225 -4.42 8.65 -4.81
CA ALA A 225 -4.78 9.40 -6.00
C ALA A 225 -4.72 10.92 -5.76
N TRP A 226 -5.24 11.36 -4.63
CA TRP A 226 -5.25 12.77 -4.25
C TRP A 226 -3.83 13.31 -4.05
N GLU A 227 -2.96 12.55 -3.37
CA GLU A 227 -1.56 12.91 -3.17
C GLU A 227 -0.81 13.01 -4.50
N ASN A 228 -0.93 12.00 -5.36
CA ASN A 228 -0.26 12.01 -6.66
C ASN A 228 -0.78 13.11 -7.59
N LYS A 229 -2.08 13.43 -7.53
CA LYS A 229 -2.65 14.57 -8.26
C LYS A 229 -1.98 15.88 -7.84
N ARG A 230 -1.78 16.11 -6.54
CA ARG A 230 -1.10 17.32 -6.02
C ARG A 230 0.30 17.46 -6.61
N LEU A 231 1.06 16.36 -6.61
CA LEU A 231 2.43 16.33 -7.14
C LEU A 231 2.51 16.55 -8.66
N ILE A 232 1.53 16.05 -9.41
CA ILE A 232 1.45 16.27 -10.87
C ILE A 232 1.16 17.74 -11.18
N LEU A 233 0.18 18.34 -10.50
CA LEU A 233 -0.19 19.73 -10.70
C LEU A 233 0.90 20.69 -10.21
N GLY A 234 1.65 20.28 -9.19
CA GLY A 234 2.61 21.11 -8.48
C GLY A 234 1.93 21.96 -7.42
N GLU A 235 2.54 22.04 -6.26
CA GLU A 235 2.16 22.94 -5.18
C GLU A 235 3.31 23.92 -4.92
N SER A 236 2.97 25.13 -4.48
CA SER A 236 3.95 26.09 -3.97
C SER A 236 4.59 25.54 -2.68
N LEU A 237 5.75 26.05 -2.36
CA LEU A 237 6.37 25.78 -1.06
C LEU A 237 5.42 26.20 0.07
N PRO A 238 5.48 25.52 1.23
CA PRO A 238 4.80 26.00 2.44
C PRO A 238 5.26 27.43 2.76
N GLU A 239 4.35 28.26 3.27
CA GLU A 239 4.57 29.67 3.51
C GLU A 239 5.81 29.96 4.40
N ASP A 240 6.06 29.07 5.39
CA ASP A 240 7.23 29.11 6.28
C ASP A 240 8.57 28.87 5.54
N ALA A 241 8.56 28.14 4.43
CA ALA A 241 9.71 27.90 3.57
C ALA A 241 9.81 28.92 2.42
N GLU A 242 8.68 29.43 1.91
CA GLU A 242 8.61 30.41 0.83
C GLU A 242 9.06 31.81 1.31
N THR A 243 8.60 32.25 2.48
CA THR A 243 8.85 33.60 3.01
C THR A 243 10.34 33.94 3.08
N PRO A 244 11.24 33.10 3.64
CA PRO A 244 12.67 33.41 3.67
C PRO A 244 13.30 33.51 2.28
N LEU A 245 12.84 32.69 1.31
CA LEU A 245 13.32 32.75 -0.07
C LEU A 245 12.84 34.02 -0.77
N ARG A 246 11.58 34.38 -0.57
CA ARG A 246 10.98 35.60 -1.08
C ARG A 246 11.69 36.84 -0.52
N ASP A 247 12.00 36.86 0.77
CA ASP A 247 12.74 37.95 1.43
C ASP A 247 14.14 38.14 0.83
N VAL A 248 14.88 37.05 0.56
CA VAL A 248 16.19 37.11 -0.09
C VAL A 248 16.08 37.74 -1.47
N VAL A 249 15.07 37.35 -2.27
CA VAL A 249 14.90 37.87 -3.62
C VAL A 249 14.42 39.33 -3.60
N THR A 250 13.47 39.65 -2.71
CA THR A 250 12.91 41.01 -2.59
C THR A 250 13.96 42.04 -2.14
N ASN A 251 14.89 41.60 -1.28
CA ASN A 251 15.98 42.46 -0.79
C ASN A 251 17.16 42.57 -1.75
N TRP A 252 17.12 41.92 -2.92
CA TRP A 252 18.16 42.02 -3.92
C TRP A 252 18.04 43.34 -4.71
N GLU A 253 19.17 44.00 -4.89
CA GLU A 253 19.21 45.30 -5.55
C GLU A 253 18.68 45.22 -7.01
N GLY A 254 17.68 46.03 -7.32
CA GLY A 254 17.03 46.06 -8.64
C GLY A 254 15.75 45.22 -8.79
N VAL A 255 15.38 44.43 -7.76
CA VAL A 255 14.11 43.70 -7.76
C VAL A 255 12.98 44.60 -7.26
N THR A 256 11.96 44.82 -8.08
CA THR A 256 10.83 45.70 -7.75
C THR A 256 9.55 44.92 -7.43
N ASN A 257 9.47 43.66 -7.81
CA ASN A 257 8.32 42.78 -7.50
C ASN A 257 8.74 41.31 -7.60
N VAL A 258 8.19 40.47 -6.74
CA VAL A 258 8.44 38.98 -6.68
C VAL A 258 7.12 38.25 -6.64
#